data_d93e1d1ef40560f392a9fc24a52f8612
#
_entry.id   d93e1d1ef40560f392a9fc24a52f8612
#
_cell.length_a   1.000
_cell.length_b   1.000
_cell.length_c   1.000
_cell.angle_alpha   90.00
_cell.angle_beta   90.00
_cell.angle_gamma   90.00
#
_symmetry.space_group_name_H-M   'P 1'
#
loop_
_entity.id
_entity.type
_entity.pdbx_description
1 polymer ?
#
loop_
_entity_poly.entity_id
_entity_poly.type
_entity_poly.pdbx_seq_one_letter_code
_entity_poly.pdbx_strand_id
1 'polypeptide(L)'
;MSFFRISKQSFLIGIFLMITSLAHSQKSTQKRLEEKKVEIKKELKEINALLFTNKQKKAAAFSDLENLSYKIQRKQELIKLTNQQINLLNSEIEENAKSIEKLEIDLIEVREAYKEMILKSFKSKSGKNRLMFILSSETFFQALKRTQYIKQYSLFRKNQAKKIELISGQLKEVKKELLYKKGFKEGLLVKNRLTQKTLELEKKEVNNIAFSLRNDEKKYKRNILAKEKESQKIDKQIDKLIREAIARSNKNKSDKNSKGFNLTPESKALAKKFELNKGKLPWPVSRGVVIQKFGTQPHPVVKTAKIKSNGIVIATEKNQKVKTVFEGKVLSVLQFRGSNPTVLVQHGNYITAYKNLSKVFVNKGDKVISNQYIGEVFTNTSTGKSSIQFSVFQKTTPLNPLLWILKMK
;
A
#
# COMPACT_ATOMS: atom_id res chain seq x y z
N MET A 1 25.09 18.90 47.23
CA MET A 1 24.22 17.86 46.64
C MET A 1 22.85 18.48 46.34
N SER A 2 22.66 18.94 45.12
CA SER A 2 21.39 19.55 44.68
C SER A 2 20.54 18.47 44.00
N PHE A 3 19.50 18.00 44.68
CA PHE A 3 18.50 17.13 44.12
C PHE A 3 17.63 17.90 43.12
N PHE A 4 17.71 17.52 41.84
CA PHE A 4 16.85 17.98 40.77
C PHE A 4 15.41 17.50 41.04
N ARG A 5 14.57 18.39 41.56
CA ARG A 5 13.13 18.18 41.73
C ARG A 5 12.47 18.35 40.36
N ILE A 6 12.40 17.25 39.59
CA ILE A 6 11.60 17.23 38.34
C ILE A 6 10.14 17.49 38.73
N SER A 7 9.60 18.61 38.29
CA SER A 7 8.24 19.00 38.63
C SER A 7 7.24 17.95 38.03
N LYS A 8 6.21 17.60 38.79
CA LYS A 8 5.13 16.73 38.33
C LYS A 8 4.49 17.18 36.99
N GLN A 9 4.59 18.47 36.67
CA GLN A 9 4.15 19.05 35.40
C GLN A 9 5.03 18.62 34.22
N SER A 10 6.35 18.54 34.36
CA SER A 10 7.27 18.11 33.30
C SER A 10 7.11 16.63 32.99
N PHE A 11 6.77 15.81 34.00
CA PHE A 11 6.49 14.38 33.82
C PHE A 11 5.16 14.15 33.10
N LEU A 12 4.11 14.93 33.40
CA LEU A 12 2.81 14.90 32.71
C LEU A 12 2.90 15.34 31.25
N ILE A 13 3.71 16.35 30.95
CA ILE A 13 3.96 16.81 29.56
C ILE A 13 4.71 15.75 28.76
N GLY A 14 5.68 15.05 29.36
CA GLY A 14 6.41 13.95 28.73
C GLY A 14 5.50 12.75 28.40
N ILE A 15 4.59 12.38 29.30
CA ILE A 15 3.60 11.31 29.06
C ILE A 15 2.61 11.71 27.97
N PHE A 16 2.15 12.96 27.95
CA PHE A 16 1.23 13.46 26.92
C PHE A 16 1.88 13.46 25.52
N LEU A 17 3.15 13.85 25.41
CA LEU A 17 3.92 13.79 24.16
C LEU A 17 4.16 12.35 23.68
N MET A 18 4.36 11.41 24.59
CA MET A 18 4.50 9.99 24.24
C MET A 18 3.19 9.37 23.73
N ILE A 19 2.06 9.73 24.33
CA ILE A 19 0.73 9.25 23.91
C ILE A 19 0.36 9.81 22.54
N THR A 20 0.69 11.07 22.25
CA THR A 20 0.42 11.68 20.93
C THR A 20 1.28 11.07 19.82
N SER A 21 2.51 10.64 20.11
CA SER A 21 3.38 9.98 19.12
C SER A 21 2.89 8.56 18.79
N LEU A 22 2.40 7.80 19.78
CA LEU A 22 1.80 6.47 19.57
C LEU A 22 0.49 6.54 18.77
N ALA A 23 -0.38 7.50 19.08
CA ALA A 23 -1.63 7.72 18.33
C ALA A 23 -1.39 8.11 16.86
N HIS A 24 -0.34 8.90 16.58
CA HIS A 24 0.08 9.24 15.21
C HIS A 24 0.61 8.01 14.45
N SER A 25 1.37 7.13 15.10
CA SER A 25 1.90 5.89 14.51
C SER A 25 0.78 4.90 14.15
N GLN A 26 -0.20 4.71 15.03
CA GLN A 26 -1.35 3.83 14.78
C GLN A 26 -2.23 4.37 13.64
N LYS A 27 -2.55 5.66 13.64
CA LYS A 27 -3.32 6.31 12.57
C LYS A 27 -2.65 6.19 11.20
N SER A 28 -1.32 6.32 11.14
CA SER A 28 -0.55 6.14 9.90
C SER A 28 -0.59 4.69 9.40
N THR A 29 -0.53 3.71 10.32
CA THR A 29 -0.59 2.28 9.99
C THR A 29 -1.98 1.88 9.48
N GLN A 30 -3.05 2.37 10.13
CA GLN A 30 -4.43 2.12 9.69
C GLN A 30 -4.70 2.70 8.31
N LYS A 31 -4.28 3.94 8.04
CA LYS A 31 -4.37 4.56 6.72
C LYS A 31 -3.64 3.73 5.65
N ARG A 32 -2.43 3.26 5.94
CA ARG A 32 -1.64 2.41 5.01
C ARG A 32 -2.31 1.07 4.70
N LEU A 33 -2.98 0.45 5.68
CA LEU A 33 -3.75 -0.78 5.48
C LEU A 33 -4.98 -0.53 4.61
N GLU A 34 -5.70 0.58 4.83
CA GLU A 34 -6.87 0.94 4.03
C GLU A 34 -6.49 1.25 2.57
N GLU A 35 -5.41 2.00 2.33
CA GLU A 35 -4.89 2.27 0.99
C GLU A 35 -4.56 0.96 0.25
N LYS A 36 -3.90 0.01 0.90
CA LYS A 36 -3.61 -1.32 0.32
C LYS A 36 -4.88 -2.12 0.03
N LYS A 37 -5.90 -2.06 0.89
CA LYS A 37 -7.20 -2.72 0.66
C LYS A 37 -7.92 -2.13 -0.54
N VAL A 38 -7.90 -0.81 -0.69
CA VAL A 38 -8.50 -0.12 -1.85
C VAL A 38 -7.78 -0.54 -3.14
N GLU A 39 -6.44 -0.62 -3.13
CA GLU A 39 -5.63 -1.09 -4.25
C GLU A 39 -6.02 -2.52 -4.65
N ILE A 40 -6.06 -3.46 -3.69
CA ILE A 40 -6.44 -4.86 -3.95
C ILE A 40 -7.89 -4.98 -4.47
N LYS A 41 -8.83 -4.21 -3.92
CA LYS A 41 -10.22 -4.20 -4.42
C LYS A 41 -10.31 -3.70 -5.86
N LYS A 42 -9.52 -2.69 -6.21
CA LYS A 42 -9.42 -2.19 -7.58
C LYS A 42 -8.83 -3.26 -8.50
N GLU A 43 -7.71 -3.90 -8.11
CA GLU A 43 -7.13 -5.03 -8.85
C GLU A 43 -8.15 -6.16 -9.05
N LEU A 44 -8.90 -6.55 -8.01
CA LEU A 44 -9.94 -7.59 -8.11
C LEU A 44 -11.04 -7.21 -9.11
N LYS A 45 -11.45 -5.95 -9.14
CA LYS A 45 -12.43 -5.44 -10.13
C LYS A 45 -11.87 -5.54 -11.55
N GLU A 46 -10.62 -5.15 -11.76
CA GLU A 46 -9.95 -5.22 -13.05
C GLU A 46 -9.71 -6.67 -13.51
N ILE A 47 -9.32 -7.56 -12.58
CA ILE A 47 -9.21 -9.02 -12.83
C ILE A 47 -10.55 -9.56 -13.36
N ASN A 48 -11.65 -9.23 -12.68
CA ASN A 48 -12.97 -9.68 -13.13
C ASN A 48 -13.33 -9.13 -14.52
N ALA A 49 -13.03 -7.85 -14.79
CA ALA A 49 -13.33 -7.22 -16.07
C ALA A 49 -12.46 -7.75 -17.23
N LEU A 50 -11.14 -7.93 -16.99
CA LEU A 50 -10.19 -8.27 -18.05
C LEU A 50 -10.04 -9.78 -18.28
N LEU A 51 -10.21 -10.59 -17.25
CA LEU A 51 -9.88 -12.02 -17.30
C LEU A 51 -11.09 -12.93 -17.40
N PHE A 52 -12.29 -12.49 -17.01
CA PHE A 52 -13.51 -13.32 -17.00
C PHE A 52 -14.59 -12.90 -18.01
N THR A 53 -14.32 -11.95 -18.89
CA THR A 53 -15.28 -11.45 -19.88
C THR A 53 -15.63 -12.44 -21.01
N ASN A 54 -14.85 -13.51 -21.21
CA ASN A 54 -15.05 -14.48 -22.30
C ASN A 54 -15.13 -15.91 -21.80
N LYS A 55 -16.34 -16.37 -21.42
CA LYS A 55 -16.59 -17.75 -20.94
C LYS A 55 -16.71 -18.85 -22.02
N GLN A 56 -16.40 -18.60 -23.27
CA GLN A 56 -16.94 -19.46 -24.36
C GLN A 56 -16.03 -20.52 -25.03
N LYS A 57 -14.85 -20.93 -24.52
CA LYS A 57 -14.12 -22.05 -25.18
C LYS A 57 -13.36 -22.94 -24.18
N LYS A 58 -13.42 -24.29 -24.41
CA LYS A 58 -12.70 -25.30 -23.59
C LYS A 58 -11.18 -25.13 -23.48
N ALA A 59 -10.53 -24.41 -24.40
CA ALA A 59 -9.12 -24.03 -24.27
C ALA A 59 -8.89 -22.94 -23.18
N ALA A 60 -9.96 -22.30 -22.72
CA ALA A 60 -9.95 -21.30 -21.68
C ALA A 60 -9.82 -21.90 -20.26
N ALA A 61 -10.17 -23.17 -20.04
CA ALA A 61 -10.25 -23.75 -18.70
C ALA A 61 -8.93 -23.67 -17.91
N PHE A 62 -7.78 -23.94 -18.55
CA PHE A 62 -6.48 -23.82 -17.89
C PHE A 62 -6.10 -22.36 -17.57
N SER A 63 -6.39 -21.48 -18.52
CA SER A 63 -6.18 -20.05 -18.34
C SER A 63 -7.13 -19.44 -17.31
N ASP A 64 -8.37 -19.97 -17.21
CA ASP A 64 -9.34 -19.55 -16.20
C ASP A 64 -8.93 -20.04 -14.81
N LEU A 65 -8.35 -21.24 -14.72
CA LEU A 65 -7.77 -21.78 -13.50
C LEU A 65 -6.60 -20.91 -12.98
N GLU A 66 -5.72 -20.47 -13.90
CA GLU A 66 -4.61 -19.57 -13.56
C GLU A 66 -5.11 -18.21 -13.02
N ASN A 67 -6.09 -17.61 -13.71
CA ASN A 67 -6.70 -16.35 -13.30
C ASN A 67 -7.45 -16.47 -11.99
N LEU A 68 -8.20 -17.56 -11.81
CA LEU A 68 -8.95 -17.82 -10.60
C LEU A 68 -7.99 -18.03 -9.41
N SER A 69 -6.88 -18.73 -9.63
CA SER A 69 -5.83 -18.89 -8.62
C SER A 69 -5.21 -17.55 -8.21
N TYR A 70 -4.95 -16.66 -9.17
CA TYR A 70 -4.46 -15.30 -8.88
C TYR A 70 -5.50 -14.47 -8.12
N LYS A 71 -6.78 -14.55 -8.51
CA LYS A 71 -7.88 -13.89 -7.80
C LYS A 71 -8.01 -14.38 -6.37
N ILE A 72 -7.88 -15.68 -6.13
CA ILE A 72 -7.87 -16.31 -4.81
C ILE A 72 -6.73 -15.73 -3.96
N GLN A 73 -5.52 -15.64 -4.51
CA GLN A 73 -4.36 -15.08 -3.81
C GLN A 73 -4.60 -13.62 -3.38
N ARG A 74 -5.19 -12.80 -4.26
CA ARG A 74 -5.54 -11.41 -3.93
C ARG A 74 -6.61 -11.31 -2.84
N LYS A 75 -7.63 -12.18 -2.89
CA LYS A 75 -8.64 -12.25 -1.81
C LYS A 75 -8.05 -12.68 -0.48
N GLN A 76 -7.13 -13.65 -0.46
CA GLN A 76 -6.43 -14.06 0.76
C GLN A 76 -5.61 -12.90 1.36
N GLU A 77 -4.93 -12.12 0.52
CA GLU A 77 -4.21 -10.93 0.96
C GLU A 77 -5.17 -9.87 1.54
N LEU A 78 -6.31 -9.64 0.89
CA LEU A 78 -7.35 -8.73 1.40
C LEU A 78 -7.87 -9.17 2.77
N ILE A 79 -8.14 -10.47 2.97
CA ILE A 79 -8.56 -11.02 4.25
C ILE A 79 -7.48 -10.80 5.33
N LYS A 80 -6.22 -11.08 4.99
CA LYS A 80 -5.09 -10.86 5.92
C LYS A 80 -4.99 -9.39 6.36
N LEU A 81 -5.06 -8.44 5.41
CA LEU A 81 -5.02 -7.02 5.74
C LEU A 81 -6.23 -6.56 6.55
N THR A 82 -7.42 -7.14 6.27
CA THR A 82 -8.62 -6.86 7.04
C THR A 82 -8.49 -7.37 8.48
N ASN A 83 -7.93 -8.56 8.69
CA ASN A 83 -7.66 -9.10 10.03
C ASN A 83 -6.65 -8.24 10.80
N GLN A 84 -5.59 -7.76 10.14
CA GLN A 84 -4.64 -6.83 10.77
C GLN A 84 -5.31 -5.52 11.20
N GLN A 85 -6.22 -4.99 10.39
CA GLN A 85 -6.99 -3.79 10.73
C GLN A 85 -7.93 -4.03 11.92
N ILE A 86 -8.60 -5.20 11.97
CA ILE A 86 -9.45 -5.60 13.10
C ILE A 86 -8.63 -5.70 14.39
N ASN A 87 -7.42 -6.26 14.34
CA ASN A 87 -6.55 -6.36 15.51
C ASN A 87 -6.11 -4.98 16.03
N LEU A 88 -5.78 -4.04 15.14
CA LEU A 88 -5.48 -2.66 15.54
C LEU A 88 -6.69 -1.99 16.18
N LEU A 89 -7.89 -2.17 15.61
CA LEU A 89 -9.13 -1.64 16.20
C LEU A 89 -9.43 -2.25 17.56
N ASN A 90 -9.13 -3.53 17.78
CA ASN A 90 -9.28 -4.15 19.10
C ASN A 90 -8.39 -3.48 20.15
N SER A 91 -7.12 -3.21 19.82
CA SER A 91 -6.21 -2.50 20.72
C SER A 91 -6.70 -1.09 21.03
N GLU A 92 -7.16 -0.35 20.01
CA GLU A 92 -7.70 1.01 20.18
C GLU A 92 -8.99 1.02 21.02
N ILE A 93 -9.86 0.02 20.84
CA ILE A 93 -11.09 -0.15 21.64
C ILE A 93 -10.73 -0.42 23.11
N GLU A 94 -9.72 -1.25 23.37
CA GLU A 94 -9.25 -1.54 24.72
C GLU A 94 -8.63 -0.31 25.39
N GLU A 95 -7.81 0.46 24.67
CA GLU A 95 -7.24 1.73 25.16
C GLU A 95 -8.33 2.76 25.49
N ASN A 96 -9.35 2.89 24.63
CA ASN A 96 -10.48 3.77 24.89
C ASN A 96 -11.29 3.31 26.10
N ALA A 97 -11.46 1.99 26.30
CA ALA A 97 -12.16 1.44 27.48
C ALA A 97 -11.40 1.78 28.78
N LYS A 98 -10.07 1.59 28.81
CA LYS A 98 -9.21 1.98 29.94
C LYS A 98 -9.25 3.48 30.21
N SER A 99 -9.28 4.29 29.15
CA SER A 99 -9.39 5.76 29.28
C SER A 99 -10.74 6.19 29.86
N ILE A 100 -11.81 5.50 29.46
CA ILE A 100 -13.17 5.75 30.01
C ILE A 100 -13.18 5.42 31.50
N GLU A 101 -12.69 4.25 31.90
CA GLU A 101 -12.62 3.84 33.29
C GLU A 101 -11.88 4.87 34.15
N LYS A 102 -10.68 5.30 33.69
CA LYS A 102 -9.91 6.32 34.38
C LYS A 102 -10.66 7.64 34.51
N LEU A 103 -11.25 8.13 33.41
CA LEU A 103 -12.03 9.38 33.44
C LEU A 103 -13.28 9.29 34.33
N GLU A 104 -13.91 8.12 34.43
CA GLU A 104 -15.04 7.86 35.34
C GLU A 104 -14.60 7.96 36.80
N ILE A 105 -13.47 7.35 37.15
CA ILE A 105 -12.87 7.43 38.51
C ILE A 105 -12.54 8.89 38.82
N ASP A 106 -11.77 9.56 37.96
CA ASP A 106 -11.38 10.97 38.14
C ASP A 106 -12.62 11.88 38.28
N LEU A 107 -13.70 11.61 37.54
CA LEU A 107 -14.94 12.36 37.60
C LEU A 107 -15.66 12.17 38.95
N ILE A 108 -15.70 10.93 39.45
CA ILE A 108 -16.29 10.62 40.75
C ILE A 108 -15.52 11.35 41.85
N GLU A 109 -14.18 11.25 41.88
CA GLU A 109 -13.35 11.91 42.89
C GLU A 109 -13.56 13.45 42.92
N VAL A 110 -13.53 14.08 41.75
CA VAL A 110 -13.69 15.53 41.65
C VAL A 110 -15.13 15.95 42.04
N ARG A 111 -16.13 15.15 41.69
CA ARG A 111 -17.53 15.43 42.08
C ARG A 111 -17.75 15.31 43.57
N GLU A 112 -17.21 14.30 44.25
CA GLU A 112 -17.34 14.15 45.69
C GLU A 112 -16.59 15.28 46.43
N ALA A 113 -15.38 15.62 46.02
CA ALA A 113 -14.65 16.76 46.56
C ALA A 113 -15.41 18.10 46.37
N TYR A 114 -16.04 18.29 45.20
CA TYR A 114 -16.87 19.47 44.93
C TYR A 114 -18.14 19.47 45.75
N LYS A 115 -18.82 18.35 45.92
CA LYS A 115 -20.03 18.17 46.73
C LYS A 115 -19.74 18.53 48.21
N GLU A 116 -18.68 17.99 48.80
CA GLU A 116 -18.28 18.34 50.16
C GLU A 116 -18.02 19.85 50.33
N MET A 117 -17.33 20.43 49.35
CA MET A 117 -17.02 21.88 49.34
C MET A 117 -18.29 22.71 49.26
N ILE A 118 -19.27 22.31 48.46
CA ILE A 118 -20.58 22.99 48.37
C ILE A 118 -21.38 22.83 49.68
N LEU A 119 -21.39 21.65 50.29
CA LEU A 119 -22.09 21.43 51.59
C LEU A 119 -21.47 22.25 52.72
N LYS A 120 -20.12 22.31 52.79
CA LYS A 120 -19.42 23.16 53.77
C LYS A 120 -19.72 24.66 53.52
N SER A 121 -19.75 25.08 52.23
CA SER A 121 -20.09 26.47 51.89
C SER A 121 -21.56 26.80 52.14
N PHE A 122 -22.48 25.85 52.02
CA PHE A 122 -23.90 26.05 52.30
C PHE A 122 -24.15 26.24 53.80
N LYS A 123 -23.49 25.42 54.63
CA LYS A 123 -23.58 25.59 56.10
C LYS A 123 -23.02 26.94 56.58
N SER A 124 -22.13 27.57 55.82
CA SER A 124 -21.54 28.89 56.16
C SER A 124 -22.23 30.06 55.42
N LYS A 125 -23.48 29.89 54.93
CA LYS A 125 -24.10 30.68 53.86
C LYS A 125 -24.79 31.97 54.27
N SER A 126 -24.56 32.52 55.42
CA SER A 126 -25.07 33.88 55.58
C SER A 126 -23.99 34.88 55.12
N GLY A 127 -24.38 35.79 54.18
CA GLY A 127 -23.51 36.93 53.82
C GLY A 127 -23.03 37.69 55.03
N LYS A 128 -23.83 37.66 56.09
CA LYS A 128 -23.49 38.14 57.45
C LYS A 128 -22.25 37.38 57.99
N ASN A 129 -22.16 36.04 57.81
CA ASN A 129 -21.03 35.27 58.35
C ASN A 129 -19.72 35.56 57.59
N ARG A 130 -19.75 35.91 56.32
CA ARG A 130 -18.50 36.35 55.58
C ARG A 130 -18.06 37.72 56.01
N LEU A 131 -18.97 38.64 56.19
CA LEU A 131 -18.70 39.96 56.72
C LEU A 131 -18.19 39.88 58.17
N MET A 132 -18.86 39.09 59.02
CA MET A 132 -18.41 38.84 60.39
C MET A 132 -17.06 38.18 60.43
N PHE A 133 -16.76 37.22 59.53
CA PHE A 133 -15.41 36.60 59.42
C PHE A 133 -14.31 37.62 59.08
N ILE A 134 -14.59 38.63 58.25
CA ILE A 134 -13.66 39.70 57.93
C ILE A 134 -13.58 40.71 59.09
N LEU A 135 -14.73 41.14 59.60
CA LEU A 135 -14.81 42.17 60.65
C LEU A 135 -14.35 41.71 62.05
N SER A 136 -14.38 40.39 62.33
CA SER A 136 -13.81 39.79 63.57
C SER A 136 -12.28 39.69 63.58
N SER A 137 -11.59 40.40 62.68
CA SER A 137 -10.14 40.43 62.64
C SER A 137 -9.61 41.41 63.68
N GLU A 138 -8.59 41.03 64.39
CA GLU A 138 -7.88 41.85 65.41
C GLU A 138 -7.02 42.94 64.78
N THR A 139 -6.56 42.71 63.53
CA THR A 139 -5.73 43.65 62.79
C THR A 139 -6.18 43.84 61.36
N PHE A 140 -5.92 44.99 60.75
CA PHE A 140 -6.19 45.26 59.33
C PHE A 140 -5.52 44.24 58.40
N PHE A 141 -4.27 43.85 58.73
CA PHE A 141 -3.54 42.87 57.96
C PHE A 141 -4.20 41.46 58.00
N GLN A 142 -4.77 41.11 59.14
CA GLN A 142 -5.55 39.85 59.25
C GLN A 142 -6.82 39.92 58.44
N ALA A 143 -7.52 41.04 58.41
CA ALA A 143 -8.70 41.23 57.56
C ALA A 143 -8.39 41.12 56.08
N LEU A 144 -7.26 41.67 55.64
CA LEU A 144 -6.78 41.56 54.27
C LEU A 144 -6.48 40.08 53.89
N LYS A 145 -5.75 39.35 54.75
CA LYS A 145 -5.51 37.91 54.55
C LYS A 145 -6.81 37.10 54.44
N ARG A 146 -7.78 37.35 55.32
CA ARG A 146 -9.08 36.65 55.30
C ARG A 146 -9.88 36.94 54.00
N THR A 147 -9.82 38.15 53.49
CA THR A 147 -10.41 38.50 52.17
C THR A 147 -9.71 37.73 51.03
N GLN A 148 -8.40 37.64 51.10
CA GLN A 148 -7.62 36.88 50.09
C GLN A 148 -7.97 35.39 50.13
N TYR A 149 -8.14 34.79 51.31
CA TYR A 149 -8.58 33.39 51.43
C TYR A 149 -9.98 33.18 50.83
N ILE A 150 -10.95 34.08 51.07
CA ILE A 150 -12.28 33.97 50.47
C ILE A 150 -12.19 34.02 48.93
N LYS A 151 -11.35 34.93 48.38
CA LYS A 151 -11.14 35.04 46.93
C LYS A 151 -10.53 33.77 46.36
N GLN A 152 -9.44 33.26 47.00
CA GLN A 152 -8.77 32.01 46.59
C GLN A 152 -9.73 30.83 46.65
N TYR A 153 -10.52 30.69 47.71
CA TYR A 153 -11.55 29.65 47.83
C TYR A 153 -12.60 29.73 46.74
N SER A 154 -13.07 30.92 46.39
CA SER A 154 -14.05 31.14 45.30
C SER A 154 -13.44 30.75 43.96
N LEU A 155 -12.19 31.11 43.68
CA LEU A 155 -11.48 30.71 42.47
C LEU A 155 -11.28 29.19 42.40
N PHE A 156 -10.90 28.58 43.54
CA PHE A 156 -10.74 27.13 43.63
C PHE A 156 -12.06 26.41 43.28
N ARG A 157 -13.19 26.86 43.83
CA ARG A 157 -14.54 26.32 43.50
C ARG A 157 -14.86 26.42 42.02
N LYS A 158 -14.58 27.60 41.42
CA LYS A 158 -14.82 27.82 39.98
C LYS A 158 -13.97 26.87 39.15
N ASN A 159 -12.71 26.65 39.54
CA ASN A 159 -11.79 25.75 38.86
C ASN A 159 -12.23 24.29 38.99
N GLN A 160 -12.75 23.85 40.14
CA GLN A 160 -13.28 22.50 40.33
C GLN A 160 -14.52 22.26 39.45
N ALA A 161 -15.45 23.23 39.38
CA ALA A 161 -16.59 23.14 38.49
C ALA A 161 -16.18 23.01 37.00
N LYS A 162 -15.21 23.85 36.57
CA LYS A 162 -14.65 23.74 35.21
C LYS A 162 -13.97 22.39 34.94
N LYS A 163 -13.29 21.83 35.95
CA LYS A 163 -12.65 20.51 35.85
C LYS A 163 -13.68 19.40 35.64
N ILE A 164 -14.82 19.45 36.36
CA ILE A 164 -15.95 18.53 36.19
C ILE A 164 -16.51 18.61 34.77
N GLU A 165 -16.74 19.82 34.27
CA GLU A 165 -17.25 20.06 32.92
C GLU A 165 -16.29 19.49 31.86
N LEU A 166 -14.99 19.76 32.02
CA LEU A 166 -13.94 19.28 31.10
C LEU A 166 -13.86 17.75 31.07
N ILE A 167 -13.79 17.10 32.24
CA ILE A 167 -13.73 15.63 32.33
C ILE A 167 -15.01 15.01 31.76
N SER A 168 -16.17 15.59 32.09
CA SER A 168 -17.45 15.11 31.57
C SER A 168 -17.54 15.22 30.04
N GLY A 169 -17.02 16.33 29.48
CA GLY A 169 -16.90 16.52 28.03
C GLY A 169 -15.97 15.47 27.38
N GLN A 170 -14.78 15.29 27.95
CA GLN A 170 -13.83 14.28 27.47
C GLN A 170 -14.44 12.87 27.51
N LEU A 171 -15.06 12.50 28.62
CA LEU A 171 -15.73 11.21 28.78
C LEU A 171 -16.79 10.97 27.69
N LYS A 172 -17.62 11.99 27.40
CA LYS A 172 -18.63 11.91 26.34
C LYS A 172 -18.00 11.67 24.96
N GLU A 173 -16.92 12.37 24.63
CA GLU A 173 -16.24 12.22 23.35
C GLU A 173 -15.57 10.84 23.22
N VAL A 174 -14.86 10.36 24.25
CA VAL A 174 -14.24 9.04 24.23
C VAL A 174 -15.28 7.92 24.13
N LYS A 175 -16.42 8.04 24.83
CA LYS A 175 -17.53 7.07 24.70
C LYS A 175 -18.10 7.06 23.28
N LYS A 176 -18.27 8.22 22.65
CA LYS A 176 -18.75 8.33 21.26
C LYS A 176 -17.77 7.67 20.30
N GLU A 177 -16.47 7.93 20.47
CA GLU A 177 -15.42 7.33 19.66
C GLU A 177 -15.39 5.80 19.81
N LEU A 178 -15.52 5.28 21.03
CA LEU A 178 -15.60 3.85 21.31
C LEU A 178 -16.76 3.18 20.57
N LEU A 179 -17.96 3.79 20.61
CA LEU A 179 -19.13 3.26 19.90
C LEU A 179 -18.92 3.25 18.39
N TYR A 180 -18.33 4.31 17.83
CA TYR A 180 -18.00 4.38 16.42
C TYR A 180 -17.00 3.28 16.01
N LYS A 181 -15.91 3.09 16.77
CA LYS A 181 -14.90 2.04 16.50
C LYS A 181 -15.52 0.64 16.59
N LYS A 182 -16.39 0.37 17.56
CA LYS A 182 -17.10 -0.91 17.68
C LYS A 182 -17.97 -1.18 16.45
N GLY A 183 -18.79 -0.23 16.02
CA GLY A 183 -19.61 -0.38 14.83
C GLY A 183 -18.80 -0.56 13.54
N PHE A 184 -17.72 0.18 13.40
CA PHE A 184 -16.81 0.03 12.26
C PHE A 184 -16.16 -1.37 12.23
N LYS A 185 -15.70 -1.88 13.37
CA LYS A 185 -15.16 -3.24 13.52
C LYS A 185 -16.18 -4.30 13.11
N GLU A 186 -17.42 -4.20 13.56
CA GLU A 186 -18.50 -5.14 13.20
C GLU A 186 -18.74 -5.14 11.68
N GLY A 187 -18.77 -3.97 11.05
CA GLY A 187 -18.87 -3.85 9.59
C GLY A 187 -17.72 -4.55 8.85
N LEU A 188 -16.49 -4.45 9.38
CA LEU A 188 -15.35 -5.17 8.84
C LEU A 188 -15.47 -6.68 9.01
N LEU A 189 -15.94 -7.16 10.15
CA LEU A 189 -16.13 -8.59 10.42
C LEU A 189 -17.15 -9.20 9.46
N VAL A 190 -18.29 -8.53 9.24
CA VAL A 190 -19.32 -8.98 8.28
C VAL A 190 -18.73 -9.07 6.85
N LYS A 191 -18.05 -8.00 6.40
CA LYS A 191 -17.41 -7.98 5.06
C LYS A 191 -16.35 -9.07 4.92
N ASN A 192 -15.57 -9.32 5.98
CA ASN A 192 -14.53 -10.34 5.99
C ASN A 192 -15.13 -11.75 5.87
N ARG A 193 -16.21 -12.05 6.61
CA ARG A 193 -16.96 -13.32 6.51
C ARG A 193 -17.50 -13.56 5.10
N LEU A 194 -18.09 -12.54 4.48
CA LEU A 194 -18.58 -12.63 3.09
C LEU A 194 -17.43 -12.91 2.12
N THR A 195 -16.30 -12.23 2.29
CA THR A 195 -15.11 -12.45 1.46
C THR A 195 -14.57 -13.87 1.65
N GLN A 196 -14.52 -14.39 2.88
CA GLN A 196 -14.11 -15.76 3.17
C GLN A 196 -15.06 -16.78 2.52
N LYS A 197 -16.39 -16.58 2.63
CA LYS A 197 -17.39 -17.46 2.00
C LYS A 197 -17.20 -17.52 0.48
N THR A 198 -17.04 -16.37 -0.17
CA THR A 198 -16.79 -16.33 -1.62
C THR A 198 -15.44 -16.93 -1.98
N LEU A 199 -14.43 -16.79 -1.16
CA LEU A 199 -13.12 -17.43 -1.35
C LEU A 199 -13.22 -18.96 -1.32
N GLU A 200 -13.97 -19.52 -0.37
CA GLU A 200 -14.16 -20.98 -0.30
C GLU A 200 -14.93 -21.53 -1.51
N LEU A 201 -15.93 -20.81 -2.03
CA LEU A 201 -16.60 -21.17 -3.26
C LEU A 201 -15.65 -21.17 -4.46
N GLU A 202 -14.81 -20.14 -4.60
CA GLU A 202 -13.81 -20.07 -5.68
C GLU A 202 -12.74 -21.15 -5.55
N LYS A 203 -12.32 -21.53 -4.34
CA LYS A 203 -11.42 -22.67 -4.11
C LYS A 203 -12.05 -23.99 -4.54
N LYS A 204 -13.34 -24.21 -4.24
CA LYS A 204 -14.07 -25.40 -4.72
C LYS A 204 -14.13 -25.43 -6.24
N GLU A 205 -14.39 -24.30 -6.90
CA GLU A 205 -14.39 -24.18 -8.35
C GLU A 205 -13.02 -24.53 -8.93
N VAL A 206 -11.92 -23.99 -8.37
CA VAL A 206 -10.54 -24.34 -8.74
C VAL A 206 -10.31 -25.84 -8.63
N ASN A 207 -10.71 -26.46 -7.53
CA ASN A 207 -10.52 -27.90 -7.32
C ASN A 207 -11.31 -28.72 -8.34
N ASN A 208 -12.55 -28.35 -8.66
CA ASN A 208 -13.36 -29.03 -9.66
C ASN A 208 -12.75 -28.93 -11.07
N ILE A 209 -12.30 -27.73 -11.45
CA ILE A 209 -11.59 -27.53 -12.74
C ILE A 209 -10.28 -28.33 -12.75
N ALA A 210 -9.49 -28.28 -11.67
CA ALA A 210 -8.24 -29.02 -11.56
C ALA A 210 -8.46 -30.54 -11.63
N PHE A 211 -9.52 -31.05 -11.01
CA PHE A 211 -9.90 -32.46 -11.09
C PHE A 211 -10.25 -32.87 -12.52
N SER A 212 -11.05 -32.07 -13.23
CA SER A 212 -11.40 -32.33 -14.63
C SER A 212 -10.19 -32.29 -15.60
N LEU A 213 -9.14 -31.52 -15.20
CA LEU A 213 -7.90 -31.38 -15.97
C LEU A 213 -6.80 -32.39 -15.58
N ARG A 214 -7.02 -33.21 -14.54
CA ARG A 214 -6.00 -34.11 -13.98
C ARG A 214 -5.52 -35.15 -15.02
N ASN A 215 -6.39 -35.59 -15.91
CA ASN A 215 -6.04 -36.52 -16.99
C ASN A 215 -5.11 -35.83 -18.04
N ASP A 216 -5.14 -34.52 -18.12
CA ASP A 216 -4.34 -33.72 -19.05
C ASP A 216 -3.10 -33.07 -18.41
N GLU A 217 -2.83 -33.32 -17.12
CA GLU A 217 -1.74 -32.63 -16.35
C GLU A 217 -0.38 -32.79 -17.05
N LYS A 218 -0.06 -33.98 -17.57
CA LYS A 218 1.18 -34.23 -18.30
C LYS A 218 1.28 -33.38 -19.58
N LYS A 219 0.17 -33.15 -20.27
CA LYS A 219 0.09 -32.31 -21.47
C LYS A 219 0.29 -30.82 -21.10
N TYR A 220 -0.38 -30.35 -20.05
CA TYR A 220 -0.24 -28.97 -19.58
C TYR A 220 1.16 -28.67 -19.02
N LYS A 221 1.75 -29.60 -18.27
CA LYS A 221 3.14 -29.47 -17.80
C LYS A 221 4.12 -29.36 -18.97
N ARG A 222 3.95 -30.17 -20.03
CA ARG A 222 4.75 -30.06 -21.27
C ARG A 222 4.57 -28.70 -21.94
N ASN A 223 3.35 -28.20 -22.04
CA ASN A 223 3.06 -26.88 -22.63
C ASN A 223 3.66 -25.72 -21.81
N ILE A 224 3.61 -25.79 -20.49
CA ILE A 224 4.25 -24.82 -19.60
C ILE A 224 5.76 -24.81 -19.83
N LEU A 225 6.39 -25.99 -19.82
CA LEU A 225 7.83 -26.13 -20.05
C LEU A 225 8.22 -25.66 -21.46
N ALA A 226 7.39 -25.89 -22.48
CA ALA A 226 7.64 -25.40 -23.83
C ALA A 226 7.60 -23.86 -23.88
N LYS A 227 6.60 -23.23 -23.28
CA LYS A 227 6.49 -21.75 -23.18
C LYS A 227 7.64 -21.15 -22.38
N GLU A 228 8.04 -21.80 -21.28
CA GLU A 228 9.18 -21.36 -20.49
C GLU A 228 10.48 -21.41 -21.30
N LYS A 229 10.71 -22.50 -22.07
CA LYS A 229 11.86 -22.61 -22.99
C LYS A 229 11.84 -21.53 -24.07
N GLU A 230 10.65 -21.21 -24.61
CA GLU A 230 10.47 -20.15 -25.60
C GLU A 230 10.81 -18.77 -24.98
N SER A 231 10.28 -18.47 -23.80
CA SER A 231 10.59 -17.25 -23.07
C SER A 231 12.09 -17.12 -22.80
N GLN A 232 12.75 -18.21 -22.37
CA GLN A 232 14.18 -18.23 -22.14
C GLN A 232 15.01 -18.02 -23.42
N LYS A 233 14.54 -18.56 -24.57
CA LYS A 233 15.19 -18.28 -25.86
C LYS A 233 15.12 -16.80 -26.22
N ILE A 234 13.96 -16.17 -26.04
CA ILE A 234 13.77 -14.73 -26.28
C ILE A 234 14.68 -13.94 -25.34
N ASP A 235 14.74 -14.28 -24.07
CA ASP A 235 15.60 -13.58 -23.08
C ASP A 235 17.11 -13.72 -23.42
N LYS A 236 17.55 -14.90 -23.86
CA LYS A 236 18.92 -15.13 -24.35
C LYS A 236 19.24 -14.29 -25.59
N GLN A 237 18.29 -14.14 -26.50
CA GLN A 237 18.47 -13.30 -27.69
C GLN A 237 18.52 -11.80 -27.33
N ILE A 238 17.70 -11.38 -26.38
CA ILE A 238 17.75 -9.99 -25.86
C ILE A 238 19.15 -9.75 -25.23
N ASP A 239 19.63 -10.64 -24.37
CA ASP A 239 20.96 -10.53 -23.76
C ASP A 239 22.06 -10.46 -24.83
N LYS A 240 22.00 -11.33 -25.86
CA LYS A 240 22.94 -11.32 -26.99
C LYS A 240 22.93 -9.97 -27.70
N LEU A 241 21.75 -9.44 -28.03
CA LEU A 241 21.63 -8.14 -28.72
C LEU A 241 22.10 -6.96 -27.88
N ILE A 242 21.85 -7.01 -26.57
CA ILE A 242 22.37 -6.01 -25.65
C ILE A 242 23.91 -6.05 -25.64
N ARG A 243 24.52 -7.26 -25.54
CA ARG A 243 25.98 -7.44 -25.60
C ARG A 243 26.56 -6.96 -26.92
N GLU A 244 25.93 -7.30 -28.05
CA GLU A 244 26.35 -6.82 -29.36
C GLU A 244 26.24 -5.30 -29.51
N ALA A 245 25.19 -4.70 -28.94
CA ALA A 245 25.03 -3.25 -28.93
C ALA A 245 26.09 -2.57 -28.07
N ILE A 246 26.41 -3.14 -26.91
CA ILE A 246 27.53 -2.70 -26.06
C ILE A 246 28.86 -2.81 -26.83
N ALA A 247 29.12 -3.95 -27.44
CA ALA A 247 30.34 -4.15 -28.21
C ALA A 247 30.48 -3.18 -29.38
N ARG A 248 29.38 -2.90 -30.09
CA ARG A 248 29.35 -1.88 -31.17
C ARG A 248 29.60 -0.47 -30.66
N SER A 249 29.05 -0.11 -29.50
CA SER A 249 29.26 1.21 -28.91
C SER A 249 30.72 1.43 -28.45
N ASN A 250 31.42 0.32 -28.17
CA ASN A 250 32.79 0.34 -27.64
C ASN A 250 33.88 0.16 -28.71
N LYS A 251 33.54 -0.12 -29.98
CA LYS A 251 34.49 -0.35 -31.08
C LYS A 251 35.47 0.78 -31.34
N ASN A 252 35.15 2.00 -31.01
CA ASN A 252 35.93 3.20 -31.32
C ASN A 252 36.75 3.73 -30.13
N LYS A 253 37.01 2.93 -29.07
CA LYS A 253 37.87 3.33 -27.94
C LYS A 253 38.81 2.23 -27.50
N SER A 254 39.96 2.64 -27.00
CA SER A 254 41.10 1.80 -26.58
C SER A 254 40.80 0.86 -25.40
N ASP A 255 39.68 1.04 -24.73
CA ASP A 255 39.31 0.27 -23.56
C ASP A 255 38.34 -0.87 -23.93
N LYS A 256 38.92 -1.99 -24.41
CA LYS A 256 38.19 -3.21 -24.83
C LYS A 256 37.48 -3.94 -23.68
N ASN A 257 37.70 -3.55 -22.41
CA ASN A 257 37.19 -4.25 -21.23
C ASN A 257 36.02 -3.57 -20.52
N SER A 258 35.42 -2.50 -21.08
CA SER A 258 34.29 -1.84 -20.43
C SER A 258 33.04 -2.73 -20.46
N LYS A 259 32.54 -3.15 -19.30
CA LYS A 259 31.33 -3.99 -19.12
C LYS A 259 30.00 -3.23 -19.40
N GLY A 260 30.01 -2.08 -20.06
CA GLY A 260 28.82 -1.24 -20.32
C GLY A 260 28.91 -0.48 -21.63
N PHE A 261 27.83 0.25 -21.98
CA PHE A 261 27.77 1.13 -23.15
C PHE A 261 28.77 2.27 -23.01
N ASN A 262 29.49 2.55 -24.10
CA ASN A 262 30.22 3.81 -24.22
C ASN A 262 29.21 4.93 -24.52
N LEU A 263 28.88 5.71 -23.51
CA LEU A 263 27.82 6.73 -23.58
C LEU A 263 28.44 8.06 -23.98
N THR A 264 27.80 8.74 -24.97
CA THR A 264 28.03 10.15 -25.20
C THR A 264 27.58 10.98 -24.00
N PRO A 265 27.99 12.25 -23.85
CA PRO A 265 27.51 13.10 -22.76
C PRO A 265 25.99 13.14 -22.68
N GLU A 266 25.28 13.23 -23.82
CA GLU A 266 23.82 13.25 -23.93
C GLU A 266 23.22 11.93 -23.45
N SER A 267 23.83 10.79 -23.84
CA SER A 267 23.37 9.46 -23.38
C SER A 267 23.63 9.22 -21.90
N LYS A 268 24.68 9.83 -21.32
CA LYS A 268 24.90 9.83 -19.86
C LYS A 268 23.86 10.67 -19.14
N ALA A 269 23.54 11.85 -19.67
CA ALA A 269 22.47 12.69 -19.13
C ALA A 269 21.10 11.98 -19.19
N LEU A 270 20.79 11.30 -20.31
CA LEU A 270 19.58 10.50 -20.46
C LEU A 270 19.50 9.36 -19.47
N ALA A 271 20.61 8.63 -19.24
CA ALA A 271 20.67 7.57 -18.24
C ALA A 271 20.41 8.08 -16.83
N LYS A 272 21.00 9.22 -16.46
CA LYS A 272 20.78 9.87 -15.17
C LYS A 272 19.32 10.33 -15.00
N LYS A 273 18.72 10.92 -16.05
CA LYS A 273 17.30 11.29 -16.06
C LYS A 273 16.41 10.05 -15.88
N PHE A 274 16.69 8.95 -16.58
CA PHE A 274 15.94 7.70 -16.43
C PHE A 274 15.99 7.18 -14.98
N GLU A 275 17.16 7.21 -14.36
CA GLU A 275 17.37 6.76 -12.98
C GLU A 275 16.63 7.65 -11.97
N LEU A 276 16.64 8.96 -12.13
CA LEU A 276 15.91 9.91 -11.30
C LEU A 276 14.38 9.75 -11.39
N ASN A 277 13.88 9.13 -12.45
CA ASN A 277 12.47 8.80 -12.63
C ASN A 277 12.09 7.40 -12.13
N LYS A 278 12.98 6.73 -11.39
CA LYS A 278 12.64 5.45 -10.75
C LYS A 278 11.44 5.58 -9.83
N GLY A 279 10.44 4.70 -10.02
CA GLY A 279 9.15 4.74 -9.32
C GLY A 279 8.14 5.77 -9.86
N LYS A 280 8.51 6.52 -10.91
CA LYS A 280 7.68 7.56 -11.55
C LYS A 280 7.39 7.30 -13.02
N LEU A 281 7.96 6.25 -13.60
CA LEU A 281 7.75 5.93 -15.03
C LEU A 281 6.28 5.56 -15.28
N PRO A 282 5.68 6.02 -16.38
CA PRO A 282 4.32 5.64 -16.74
C PRO A 282 4.21 4.14 -17.04
N TRP A 283 3.00 3.63 -16.99
CA TRP A 283 2.72 2.26 -17.40
C TRP A 283 2.83 2.12 -18.93
N PRO A 284 3.34 0.96 -19.42
CA PRO A 284 3.45 0.72 -20.86
C PRO A 284 2.09 0.55 -21.55
N VAL A 285 1.02 0.39 -20.77
CA VAL A 285 -0.37 0.32 -21.24
C VAL A 285 -1.25 1.20 -20.37
N SER A 286 -2.37 1.71 -20.92
CA SER A 286 -3.23 2.65 -20.20
C SER A 286 -4.04 1.99 -19.07
N ARG A 287 -4.38 0.68 -19.23
CA ARG A 287 -5.07 -0.15 -18.22
C ARG A 287 -4.48 -1.55 -18.22
N GLY A 288 -4.35 -2.13 -17.04
CA GLY A 288 -3.87 -3.50 -16.95
C GLY A 288 -3.64 -3.96 -15.50
N VAL A 289 -3.51 -5.26 -15.33
CA VAL A 289 -3.23 -5.93 -14.05
C VAL A 289 -1.99 -6.78 -14.20
N VAL A 290 -1.06 -6.67 -13.23
CA VAL A 290 0.14 -7.52 -13.22
C VAL A 290 -0.26 -8.94 -12.81
N ILE A 291 -0.22 -9.87 -13.76
CA ILE A 291 -0.54 -11.28 -13.54
C ILE A 291 0.69 -12.16 -13.29
N GLN A 292 1.89 -11.68 -13.62
CA GLN A 292 3.14 -12.36 -13.32
C GLN A 292 4.19 -11.34 -12.89
N LYS A 293 4.80 -11.57 -11.73
CA LYS A 293 5.83 -10.69 -11.15
C LYS A 293 7.22 -11.06 -11.67
N PHE A 294 8.16 -10.16 -11.47
CA PHE A 294 9.60 -10.38 -11.72
C PHE A 294 10.17 -11.45 -10.78
N GLY A 295 11.12 -12.22 -11.29
CA GLY A 295 11.87 -13.24 -10.53
C GLY A 295 11.34 -14.66 -10.74
N THR A 296 11.75 -15.57 -9.86
CA THR A 296 11.32 -16.97 -9.87
C THR A 296 10.15 -17.16 -8.92
N GLN A 297 9.06 -17.70 -9.41
CA GLN A 297 7.84 -17.96 -8.64
C GLN A 297 7.23 -19.31 -9.03
N PRO A 298 6.50 -19.99 -8.13
CA PRO A 298 5.78 -21.20 -8.50
C PRO A 298 4.70 -20.87 -9.52
N HIS A 299 4.45 -21.80 -10.44
CA HIS A 299 3.33 -21.66 -11.38
C HIS A 299 2.00 -21.68 -10.61
N PRO A 300 1.05 -20.75 -10.86
CA PRO A 300 -0.16 -20.61 -10.05
C PRO A 300 -1.03 -21.87 -10.03
N VAL A 301 -1.00 -22.67 -11.07
CA VAL A 301 -1.80 -23.90 -11.22
C VAL A 301 -0.96 -25.15 -10.94
N VAL A 302 0.18 -25.28 -11.61
CA VAL A 302 1.08 -26.43 -11.46
C VAL A 302 2.18 -26.06 -10.46
N LYS A 303 1.90 -26.20 -9.17
CA LYS A 303 2.82 -25.79 -8.07
C LYS A 303 4.21 -26.45 -8.15
N THR A 304 4.31 -27.60 -8.80
CA THR A 304 5.59 -28.30 -9.04
C THR A 304 6.44 -27.66 -10.13
N ALA A 305 5.86 -26.77 -10.96
CA ALA A 305 6.57 -26.01 -11.98
C ALA A 305 6.96 -24.63 -11.43
N LYS A 306 8.21 -24.20 -11.70
CA LYS A 306 8.68 -22.85 -11.39
C LYS A 306 8.77 -22.06 -12.70
N ILE A 307 8.28 -20.81 -12.66
CA ILE A 307 8.38 -19.84 -13.75
C ILE A 307 9.43 -18.80 -13.38
N LYS A 308 10.34 -18.49 -14.30
CA LYS A 308 11.33 -17.41 -14.15
C LYS A 308 10.95 -16.28 -15.11
N SER A 309 10.78 -15.07 -14.60
CA SER A 309 10.51 -13.90 -15.43
C SER A 309 11.55 -12.81 -15.22
N ASN A 310 12.12 -12.32 -16.32
CA ASN A 310 13.01 -11.15 -16.34
C ASN A 310 12.25 -9.82 -16.45
N GLY A 311 10.94 -9.84 -16.22
CA GLY A 311 10.06 -8.69 -16.25
C GLY A 311 8.75 -8.97 -15.53
N ILE A 312 7.74 -8.16 -15.82
CA ILE A 312 6.36 -8.36 -15.36
C ILE A 312 5.46 -8.66 -16.55
N VAL A 313 4.43 -9.47 -16.35
CA VAL A 313 3.37 -9.68 -17.35
C VAL A 313 2.14 -8.91 -16.92
N ILE A 314 1.64 -8.05 -17.79
CA ILE A 314 0.49 -7.18 -17.56
C ILE A 314 -0.63 -7.66 -18.46
N ALA A 315 -1.73 -8.17 -17.87
CA ALA A 315 -2.97 -8.41 -18.58
C ALA A 315 -3.65 -7.07 -18.88
N THR A 316 -4.19 -6.92 -20.09
CA THR A 316 -4.81 -5.68 -20.55
C THR A 316 -5.97 -5.94 -21.49
N GLU A 317 -6.60 -4.87 -21.97
CA GLU A 317 -7.70 -4.95 -22.92
C GLU A 317 -7.23 -5.44 -24.31
N LYS A 318 -8.17 -5.94 -25.10
CA LYS A 318 -7.93 -6.39 -26.47
C LYS A 318 -7.47 -5.18 -27.33
N ASN A 319 -6.46 -5.41 -28.18
CA ASN A 319 -5.89 -4.39 -29.09
C ASN A 319 -5.37 -3.13 -28.37
N GLN A 320 -5.00 -3.24 -27.07
CA GLN A 320 -4.46 -2.12 -26.31
C GLN A 320 -3.15 -1.62 -26.93
N LYS A 321 -3.06 -0.31 -27.16
CA LYS A 321 -1.83 0.34 -27.63
C LYS A 321 -0.76 0.36 -26.54
N VAL A 322 0.47 0.06 -26.92
CA VAL A 322 1.65 0.06 -26.06
C VAL A 322 2.42 1.36 -26.22
N LYS A 323 2.81 1.95 -25.08
CA LYS A 323 3.56 3.21 -25.01
C LYS A 323 4.96 2.99 -24.46
N THR A 324 5.90 3.81 -24.91
CA THR A 324 7.21 3.93 -24.25
C THR A 324 7.03 4.50 -22.84
N VAL A 325 7.77 3.96 -21.87
CA VAL A 325 7.77 4.49 -20.50
C VAL A 325 8.68 5.70 -20.33
N PHE A 326 9.60 5.93 -21.26
CA PHE A 326 10.55 7.06 -21.23
C PHE A 326 11.11 7.36 -22.62
N GLU A 327 11.66 8.56 -22.79
CA GLU A 327 12.36 8.95 -24.01
C GLU A 327 13.60 8.08 -24.26
N GLY A 328 13.93 7.83 -25.53
CA GLY A 328 15.07 7.00 -25.87
C GLY A 328 15.22 6.73 -27.36
N LYS A 329 16.00 5.72 -27.69
CA LYS A 329 16.24 5.27 -29.07
C LYS A 329 15.88 3.79 -29.19
N VAL A 330 15.13 3.41 -30.23
CA VAL A 330 14.83 2.01 -30.53
C VAL A 330 16.11 1.27 -30.86
N LEU A 331 16.53 0.39 -29.95
CA LEU A 331 17.73 -0.42 -30.09
C LEU A 331 17.54 -1.53 -31.14
N SER A 332 16.38 -2.19 -31.08
CA SER A 332 16.03 -3.29 -31.99
C SER A 332 14.55 -3.59 -31.94
N VAL A 333 14.02 -4.08 -33.07
CA VAL A 333 12.73 -4.75 -33.17
C VAL A 333 13.02 -6.20 -33.47
N LEU A 334 12.59 -7.11 -32.60
CA LEU A 334 12.82 -8.54 -32.68
C LEU A 334 11.53 -9.24 -33.11
N GLN A 335 11.63 -10.05 -34.14
CA GLN A 335 10.55 -10.92 -34.55
C GLN A 335 11.15 -12.29 -34.87
N PHE A 336 10.75 -13.31 -34.10
CA PHE A 336 11.21 -14.68 -34.33
C PHE A 336 10.06 -15.50 -34.91
N ARG A 337 10.43 -16.51 -35.71
CA ARG A 337 9.46 -17.46 -36.25
C ARG A 337 8.72 -18.17 -35.11
N GLY A 338 7.40 -17.99 -35.03
CA GLY A 338 6.54 -18.57 -33.99
C GLY A 338 6.42 -17.73 -32.70
N SER A 339 7.06 -16.57 -32.61
CA SER A 339 6.87 -15.66 -31.46
C SER A 339 6.40 -14.28 -31.89
N ASN A 340 5.76 -13.58 -30.97
CA ASN A 340 5.28 -12.23 -31.18
C ASN A 340 6.41 -11.20 -31.15
N PRO A 341 6.30 -10.09 -31.88
CA PRO A 341 7.30 -9.03 -31.90
C PRO A 341 7.65 -8.48 -30.52
N THR A 342 8.93 -8.07 -30.39
CA THR A 342 9.46 -7.43 -29.17
C THR A 342 10.21 -6.17 -29.58
N VAL A 343 9.91 -5.05 -28.92
CA VAL A 343 10.62 -3.77 -29.12
C VAL A 343 11.57 -3.55 -27.94
N LEU A 344 12.83 -3.20 -28.23
CA LEU A 344 13.82 -2.79 -27.25
C LEU A 344 14.09 -1.28 -27.41
N VAL A 345 13.95 -0.52 -26.32
CA VAL A 345 14.26 0.93 -26.30
C VAL A 345 15.42 1.17 -25.35
N GLN A 346 16.41 1.89 -25.82
CA GLN A 346 17.61 2.26 -25.05
C GLN A 346 17.46 3.66 -24.46
N HIS A 347 17.78 3.79 -23.16
CA HIS A 347 17.78 5.01 -22.36
C HIS A 347 19.15 5.20 -21.71
N GLY A 348 20.18 5.45 -22.54
CA GLY A 348 21.58 5.45 -22.10
C GLY A 348 22.08 4.03 -21.80
N ASN A 349 22.38 3.71 -20.53
CA ASN A 349 22.79 2.37 -20.08
C ASN A 349 21.61 1.50 -19.59
N TYR A 350 20.39 2.02 -19.64
CA TYR A 350 19.16 1.27 -19.35
C TYR A 350 18.47 0.87 -20.65
N ILE A 351 17.78 -0.26 -20.63
CA ILE A 351 16.99 -0.77 -21.75
C ILE A 351 15.66 -1.23 -21.23
N THR A 352 14.58 -0.82 -21.92
CA THR A 352 13.24 -1.36 -21.69
C THR A 352 12.86 -2.30 -22.82
N ALA A 353 12.22 -3.43 -22.49
CA ALA A 353 11.75 -4.42 -23.44
C ALA A 353 10.22 -4.55 -23.36
N TYR A 354 9.57 -4.46 -24.51
CA TYR A 354 8.14 -4.57 -24.70
C TYR A 354 7.87 -5.82 -25.53
N LYS A 355 7.47 -6.92 -24.90
CA LYS A 355 7.29 -8.23 -25.55
C LYS A 355 5.83 -8.55 -25.73
N ASN A 356 5.53 -9.43 -26.67
CA ASN A 356 4.19 -9.94 -26.99
C ASN A 356 3.33 -8.87 -27.67
N LEU A 357 3.88 -8.23 -28.70
CA LEU A 357 3.17 -7.27 -29.54
C LEU A 357 2.51 -7.98 -30.73
N SER A 358 1.38 -7.47 -31.22
CA SER A 358 0.75 -7.90 -32.47
C SER A 358 1.23 -7.05 -33.65
N LYS A 359 1.40 -5.76 -33.41
CA LYS A 359 1.90 -4.78 -34.39
C LYS A 359 2.96 -3.92 -33.75
N VAL A 360 3.91 -3.47 -34.57
CA VAL A 360 4.98 -2.55 -34.16
C VAL A 360 4.91 -1.31 -35.05
N PHE A 361 5.01 -0.13 -34.46
CA PHE A 361 4.87 1.18 -35.13
C PHE A 361 6.20 1.91 -35.25
N VAL A 362 7.30 1.31 -34.83
CA VAL A 362 8.63 1.92 -34.81
C VAL A 362 9.67 0.99 -35.43
N ASN A 363 10.71 1.58 -35.97
CA ASN A 363 11.84 0.86 -36.56
C ASN A 363 13.10 0.99 -35.71
N LYS A 364 14.06 0.08 -35.92
CA LYS A 364 15.37 0.18 -35.29
C LYS A 364 16.04 1.49 -35.65
N GLY A 365 16.50 2.23 -34.63
CA GLY A 365 17.16 3.51 -34.77
C GLY A 365 16.28 4.73 -34.53
N ASP A 366 14.93 4.56 -34.51
CA ASP A 366 14.00 5.66 -34.27
C ASP A 366 14.21 6.25 -32.88
N LYS A 367 14.13 7.58 -32.76
CA LYS A 367 14.03 8.29 -31.51
C LYS A 367 12.57 8.27 -31.05
N VAL A 368 12.34 7.96 -29.79
CA VAL A 368 11.01 7.91 -29.19
C VAL A 368 10.94 8.81 -27.96
N ILE A 369 9.80 9.45 -27.77
CA ILE A 369 9.51 10.28 -26.59
C ILE A 369 8.72 9.47 -25.56
N SER A 370 8.67 9.95 -24.32
CA SER A 370 7.85 9.34 -23.28
C SER A 370 6.37 9.32 -23.67
N ASN A 371 5.66 8.22 -23.36
CA ASN A 371 4.26 7.99 -23.74
C ASN A 371 3.95 7.86 -25.25
N GLN A 372 4.96 7.78 -26.11
CA GLN A 372 4.77 7.52 -27.53
C GLN A 372 4.28 6.09 -27.77
N TYR A 373 3.32 5.91 -28.68
CA TYR A 373 2.86 4.59 -29.10
C TYR A 373 3.92 3.88 -29.96
N ILE A 374 4.24 2.63 -29.57
CA ILE A 374 5.26 1.81 -30.26
C ILE A 374 4.71 0.50 -30.82
N GLY A 375 3.46 0.17 -30.51
CA GLY A 375 2.83 -1.05 -31.00
C GLY A 375 1.47 -1.32 -30.37
N GLU A 376 0.94 -2.50 -30.63
CA GLU A 376 -0.29 -3.04 -30.05
C GLU A 376 -0.02 -4.37 -29.36
N VAL A 377 -0.73 -4.64 -28.29
CA VAL A 377 -0.63 -5.90 -27.55
C VAL A 377 -1.23 -7.06 -28.36
N PHE A 378 -0.55 -8.18 -28.37
CA PHE A 378 -1.08 -9.40 -28.97
C PHE A 378 -2.25 -9.95 -28.14
N THR A 379 -3.33 -10.31 -28.84
CA THR A 379 -4.48 -11.00 -28.27
C THR A 379 -4.44 -12.46 -28.71
N ASN A 380 -4.35 -13.37 -27.76
CA ASN A 380 -4.40 -14.81 -28.05
C ASN A 380 -5.80 -15.20 -28.56
N THR A 381 -5.88 -15.68 -29.80
CA THR A 381 -7.16 -16.01 -30.45
C THR A 381 -7.89 -17.16 -29.78
N SER A 382 -7.18 -18.11 -29.18
CA SER A 382 -7.77 -19.29 -28.51
C SER A 382 -8.34 -18.96 -27.13
N THR A 383 -7.75 -18.00 -26.40
CA THR A 383 -8.16 -17.65 -25.04
C THR A 383 -8.84 -16.28 -24.95
N GLY A 384 -8.79 -15.48 -26.00
CA GLY A 384 -9.29 -14.10 -26.01
C GLY A 384 -8.49 -13.14 -25.11
N LYS A 385 -7.36 -13.58 -24.56
CA LYS A 385 -6.57 -12.80 -23.57
C LYS A 385 -5.47 -12.00 -24.23
N SER A 386 -5.31 -10.79 -23.73
CA SER A 386 -4.27 -9.85 -24.14
C SER A 386 -3.33 -9.59 -22.99
N SER A 387 -2.04 -9.70 -23.22
CA SER A 387 -1.03 -9.37 -22.20
C SER A 387 0.24 -8.87 -22.85
N ILE A 388 0.96 -7.99 -22.14
CA ILE A 388 2.29 -7.52 -22.50
C ILE A 388 3.27 -7.95 -21.42
N GLN A 389 4.47 -8.39 -21.82
CA GLN A 389 5.58 -8.57 -20.89
C GLN A 389 6.50 -7.35 -20.99
N PHE A 390 6.67 -6.66 -19.87
CA PHE A 390 7.53 -5.49 -19.74
C PHE A 390 8.74 -5.79 -18.86
N SER A 391 9.93 -5.46 -19.34
CA SER A 391 11.19 -5.69 -18.62
C SER A 391 12.06 -4.44 -18.65
N VAL A 392 12.84 -4.25 -17.59
CA VAL A 392 13.85 -3.18 -17.46
C VAL A 392 15.18 -3.84 -17.23
N PHE A 393 16.20 -3.40 -17.97
CA PHE A 393 17.57 -3.88 -17.83
C PHE A 393 18.51 -2.71 -17.54
N GLN A 394 19.49 -2.94 -16.70
CA GLN A 394 20.66 -2.09 -16.58
C GLN A 394 21.83 -2.85 -17.19
N LYS A 395 22.34 -2.37 -18.33
CA LYS A 395 23.27 -3.16 -19.18
C LYS A 395 22.59 -4.49 -19.54
N THR A 396 23.15 -5.63 -19.09
CA THR A 396 22.59 -6.98 -19.30
C THR A 396 21.80 -7.52 -18.10
N THR A 397 21.81 -6.82 -16.96
CA THR A 397 21.16 -7.28 -15.73
C THR A 397 19.68 -6.89 -15.72
N PRO A 398 18.74 -7.85 -15.62
CA PRO A 398 17.32 -7.54 -15.50
C PRO A 398 17.02 -6.97 -14.11
N LEU A 399 16.20 -5.93 -14.08
CA LEU A 399 15.74 -5.24 -12.88
C LEU A 399 14.25 -5.46 -12.69
N ASN A 400 13.77 -5.40 -11.43
CA ASN A 400 12.33 -5.52 -11.15
C ASN A 400 11.57 -4.27 -11.65
N PRO A 401 10.71 -4.39 -12.70
CA PRO A 401 10.01 -3.24 -13.28
C PRO A 401 9.05 -2.54 -12.33
N LEU A 402 8.49 -3.25 -11.33
CA LEU A 402 7.58 -2.67 -10.34
C LEU A 402 8.22 -1.60 -9.46
N LEU A 403 9.56 -1.57 -9.40
CA LEU A 403 10.30 -0.53 -8.68
C LEU A 403 10.51 0.74 -9.53
N TRP A 404 10.19 0.68 -10.84
CA TRP A 404 10.43 1.75 -11.79
C TRP A 404 9.17 2.47 -12.23
N ILE A 405 8.07 1.74 -12.41
CA ILE A 405 6.79 2.29 -12.83
C ILE A 405 6.01 2.86 -11.64
N LEU A 406 5.17 3.85 -11.92
CA LEU A 406 4.23 4.43 -10.95
C LEU A 406 3.39 3.33 -10.30
N LYS A 407 3.15 3.44 -9.01
CA LYS A 407 2.10 2.62 -8.39
C LYS A 407 0.75 3.03 -9.00
N MET A 408 -0.04 2.08 -9.47
CA MET A 408 -1.42 2.39 -9.88
C MET A 408 -2.16 3.00 -8.69
N LYS A 409 -2.67 4.23 -8.89
CA LYS A 409 -3.58 4.87 -7.93
C LYS A 409 -4.98 4.28 -8.05
#